data_b3b714b5fa8e971f85a402d2abdf4459
#
_entry.id   b3b714b5fa8e971f85a402d2abdf4459
#
_cell.length_a   1.000
_cell.length_b   1.000
_cell.length_c   1.000
_cell.angle_alpha   90.00
_cell.angle_beta   90.00
_cell.angle_gamma   90.00
#
_symmetry.space_group_name_H-M   'P 1'
#
loop_
_entity.id
_entity.type
_entity.pdbx_description
1 polymer ?
#
loop_
_entity_poly.entity_id
_entity_poly.type
_entity_poly.pdbx_seq_one_letter_code
_entity_poly.pdbx_strand_id
1 'polypeptide(L)'
;MTERLPPAAWTGREDLAALVTALDPQGEGNCRWVGGVVRDTILGLSPKDVDMATTLLPEETVARLSQAGIKAVPTGIAHGTVTAVLAGGTVEITTLRRDVSTDGRHATVAFSTDWRDDAARRDFTINALYADPRKLEVFDYHGGLADLAARRVRFIGDARERIREDYLRILRYFRFQARFGSLPADAAAEQAVAELAAGMKGLSRERVGWEMMNLLGLPDPAPTVRRMAELGVLEQVLPEAGSEGLAVLAALIANERAAGVQAVALRRLAALLPPDPPLAEQVAARLRLSVAQRKRLASAAARKAGEADGRALAYRLGIEEARDRLLIGGSSVAALEGWTVPIFPLKGGAIVARGITAGPEVARLLRAVEDRWISEGFPDDARVSAILDEALARTSQ
;
A
#
# COMPACT_ATOMS: atom_id res chain seq x y z
N MET A 1 3.52 3.99 -37.09
CA MET A 1 4.87 4.17 -36.51
C MET A 1 4.92 3.32 -35.25
N THR A 2 5.93 2.47 -35.14
CA THR A 2 6.13 1.67 -33.91
C THR A 2 6.50 2.64 -32.78
N GLU A 3 5.72 2.65 -31.72
CA GLU A 3 6.00 3.51 -30.56
C GLU A 3 7.24 2.98 -29.82
N ARG A 4 8.09 3.87 -29.33
CA ARG A 4 9.30 3.50 -28.61
C ARG A 4 9.22 4.00 -27.18
N LEU A 5 9.75 3.23 -26.24
CA LEU A 5 9.90 3.69 -24.86
C LEU A 5 10.77 4.96 -24.81
N PRO A 6 10.33 5.98 -24.06
CA PRO A 6 11.19 7.13 -23.78
C PRO A 6 12.44 6.71 -22.97
N PRO A 7 13.55 7.43 -23.09
CA PRO A 7 14.72 7.19 -22.27
C PRO A 7 14.38 7.32 -20.79
N ALA A 8 14.82 6.35 -20.00
CA ALA A 8 14.65 6.35 -18.53
C ALA A 8 15.94 5.85 -17.86
N ALA A 9 16.15 6.21 -16.59
CA ALA A 9 17.37 5.84 -15.89
C ALA A 9 17.65 4.33 -15.89
N TRP A 10 16.60 3.51 -15.78
CA TRP A 10 16.73 2.06 -15.78
C TRP A 10 17.10 1.48 -17.15
N THR A 11 16.73 2.11 -18.28
CA THR A 11 17.02 1.59 -19.64
C THR A 11 18.49 1.65 -20.00
N GLY A 12 19.29 2.47 -19.30
CA GLY A 12 20.74 2.58 -19.48
C GLY A 12 21.57 1.74 -18.50
N ARG A 13 20.96 0.88 -17.70
CA ARG A 13 21.66 0.06 -16.72
C ARG A 13 22.47 -1.06 -17.39
N GLU A 14 23.77 -1.11 -17.11
CA GLU A 14 24.69 -2.12 -17.67
C GLU A 14 24.36 -3.54 -17.21
N ASP A 15 23.89 -3.71 -15.95
CA ASP A 15 23.51 -5.01 -15.43
C ASP A 15 22.25 -5.57 -16.12
N LEU A 16 21.32 -4.71 -16.55
CA LEU A 16 20.17 -5.12 -17.37
C LEU A 16 20.59 -5.48 -18.81
N ALA A 17 21.57 -4.75 -19.39
CA ALA A 17 22.12 -5.08 -20.70
C ALA A 17 22.84 -6.44 -20.67
N ALA A 18 23.59 -6.73 -19.60
CA ALA A 18 24.21 -8.03 -19.38
C ALA A 18 23.17 -9.15 -19.25
N LEU A 19 22.07 -8.92 -18.49
CA LEU A 19 20.95 -9.84 -18.37
C LEU A 19 20.34 -10.19 -19.75
N VAL A 20 20.04 -9.16 -20.55
CA VAL A 20 19.49 -9.32 -21.91
C VAL A 20 20.44 -10.10 -22.81
N THR A 21 21.74 -9.84 -22.71
CA THR A 21 22.76 -10.57 -23.49
C THR A 21 22.83 -12.03 -23.07
N ALA A 22 22.72 -12.33 -21.78
CA ALA A 22 22.69 -13.71 -21.29
C ALA A 22 21.48 -14.51 -21.80
N LEU A 23 20.30 -13.89 -21.78
CA LEU A 23 19.05 -14.56 -22.17
C LEU A 23 18.83 -14.64 -23.68
N ASP A 24 19.31 -13.65 -24.42
CA ASP A 24 19.11 -13.54 -25.86
C ASP A 24 20.38 -13.04 -26.58
N PRO A 25 21.45 -13.86 -26.61
CA PRO A 25 22.76 -13.43 -27.16
C PRO A 25 22.70 -13.09 -28.66
N GLN A 26 21.83 -13.73 -29.41
CA GLN A 26 21.72 -13.54 -30.86
C GLN A 26 20.71 -12.44 -31.26
N GLY A 27 19.93 -11.92 -30.32
CA GLY A 27 18.90 -10.91 -30.63
C GLY A 27 17.67 -11.47 -31.34
N GLU A 28 17.31 -12.69 -31.05
CA GLU A 28 16.16 -13.41 -31.66
C GLU A 28 14.82 -12.95 -31.12
N GLY A 29 14.81 -12.06 -30.12
CA GLY A 29 13.59 -11.54 -29.49
C GLY A 29 13.03 -12.48 -28.42
N ASN A 30 13.89 -13.28 -27.78
CA ASN A 30 13.52 -14.26 -26.77
C ASN A 30 13.10 -13.65 -25.43
N CYS A 31 13.35 -12.35 -25.21
CA CYS A 31 12.95 -11.66 -24.00
C CYS A 31 12.44 -10.24 -24.29
N ARG A 32 11.54 -9.75 -23.44
CA ARG A 32 10.98 -8.39 -23.49
C ARG A 32 10.70 -7.86 -22.09
N TRP A 33 10.90 -6.58 -21.88
CA TRP A 33 10.35 -5.89 -20.72
C TRP A 33 8.83 -5.93 -20.75
N VAL A 34 8.15 -6.01 -19.60
CA VAL A 34 6.72 -6.24 -19.62
C VAL A 34 5.96 -5.56 -18.49
N GLY A 35 4.74 -5.13 -18.79
CA GLY A 35 3.77 -4.72 -17.77
C GLY A 35 4.07 -3.38 -17.12
N GLY A 36 4.25 -3.39 -15.79
CA GLY A 36 4.42 -2.18 -14.99
C GLY A 36 5.56 -1.28 -15.43
N VAL A 37 6.72 -1.87 -15.72
CA VAL A 37 7.91 -1.13 -16.14
C VAL A 37 7.70 -0.40 -17.47
N VAL A 38 7.03 -1.04 -18.43
CA VAL A 38 6.72 -0.45 -19.75
C VAL A 38 5.70 0.69 -19.61
N ARG A 39 4.58 0.40 -18.92
CA ARG A 39 3.51 1.38 -18.67
C ARG A 39 4.04 2.62 -17.92
N ASP A 40 4.72 2.43 -16.79
CA ASP A 40 5.16 3.53 -15.93
C ASP A 40 6.20 4.39 -16.69
N THR A 41 7.09 3.76 -17.49
CA THR A 41 8.06 4.48 -18.33
C THR A 41 7.36 5.34 -19.40
N ILE A 42 6.33 4.83 -20.08
CA ILE A 42 5.54 5.61 -21.07
C ILE A 42 4.89 6.83 -20.39
N LEU A 43 4.45 6.67 -19.14
CA LEU A 43 3.86 7.77 -18.35
C LEU A 43 4.89 8.73 -17.73
N GLY A 44 6.19 8.53 -17.95
CA GLY A 44 7.25 9.33 -17.33
C GLY A 44 7.39 9.10 -15.82
N LEU A 45 6.87 7.98 -15.31
CA LEU A 45 6.97 7.59 -13.91
C LEU A 45 8.19 6.67 -13.70
N SER A 46 8.81 6.75 -12.53
CA SER A 46 9.86 5.80 -12.15
C SER A 46 9.23 4.45 -11.79
N PRO A 47 9.55 3.37 -12.52
CA PRO A 47 9.06 2.04 -12.17
C PRO A 47 9.68 1.57 -10.86
N LYS A 48 8.91 0.84 -10.06
CA LYS A 48 9.40 0.24 -8.80
C LYS A 48 10.21 -1.01 -9.06
N ASP A 49 9.71 -1.86 -9.95
CA ASP A 49 10.26 -3.16 -10.28
C ASP A 49 10.45 -3.25 -11.79
N VAL A 50 11.43 -4.04 -12.22
CA VAL A 50 11.70 -4.32 -13.62
C VAL A 50 11.36 -5.78 -13.88
N ASP A 51 10.30 -6.02 -14.65
CA ASP A 51 9.84 -7.36 -15.00
C ASP A 51 10.15 -7.67 -16.47
N MET A 52 10.47 -8.94 -16.70
CA MET A 52 10.78 -9.46 -18.03
C MET A 52 9.91 -10.68 -18.35
N ALA A 53 9.43 -10.76 -19.56
CA ALA A 53 8.83 -11.97 -20.12
C ALA A 53 9.79 -12.62 -21.10
N THR A 54 9.78 -13.96 -21.19
CA THR A 54 10.67 -14.72 -22.07
C THR A 54 9.99 -15.94 -22.69
N THR A 55 10.40 -16.29 -23.90
CA THR A 55 10.01 -17.55 -24.57
C THR A 55 10.76 -18.77 -24.03
N LEU A 56 11.85 -18.54 -23.27
CA LEU A 56 12.67 -19.60 -22.70
C LEU A 56 11.94 -20.30 -21.57
N LEU A 57 12.10 -21.60 -21.45
CA LEU A 57 11.63 -22.37 -20.30
C LEU A 57 12.40 -21.99 -19.04
N PRO A 58 11.82 -22.16 -17.83
CA PRO A 58 12.49 -21.77 -16.58
C PRO A 58 13.87 -22.41 -16.40
N GLU A 59 14.02 -23.67 -16.75
CA GLU A 59 15.27 -24.43 -16.64
C GLU A 59 16.35 -23.86 -17.59
N GLU A 60 15.95 -23.49 -18.80
CA GLU A 60 16.84 -22.85 -19.78
C GLU A 60 17.23 -21.43 -19.32
N THR A 61 16.27 -20.67 -18.77
CA THR A 61 16.52 -19.36 -18.17
C THR A 61 17.57 -19.47 -17.07
N VAL A 62 17.43 -20.41 -16.13
CA VAL A 62 18.40 -20.65 -15.05
C VAL A 62 19.77 -21.02 -15.62
N ALA A 63 19.82 -21.91 -16.61
CA ALA A 63 21.07 -22.36 -17.23
C ALA A 63 21.82 -21.20 -17.88
N ARG A 64 21.15 -20.36 -18.68
CA ARG A 64 21.75 -19.20 -19.35
C ARG A 64 22.25 -18.14 -18.35
N LEU A 65 21.48 -17.85 -17.29
CA LEU A 65 21.89 -16.94 -16.23
C LEU A 65 23.13 -17.46 -15.50
N SER A 66 23.17 -18.75 -15.17
CA SER A 66 24.31 -19.37 -14.49
C SER A 66 25.57 -19.35 -15.36
N GLN A 67 25.47 -19.60 -16.67
CA GLN A 67 26.59 -19.51 -17.62
C GLN A 67 27.16 -18.09 -17.71
N ALA A 68 26.29 -17.07 -17.56
CA ALA A 68 26.68 -15.66 -17.54
C ALA A 68 27.16 -15.16 -16.16
N GLY A 69 27.25 -16.04 -15.14
CA GLY A 69 27.61 -15.66 -13.79
C GLY A 69 26.56 -14.85 -13.04
N ILE A 70 25.31 -14.81 -13.51
CA ILE A 70 24.18 -14.12 -12.89
C ILE A 70 23.48 -15.08 -11.94
N LYS A 71 23.34 -14.67 -10.68
CA LYS A 71 22.62 -15.48 -9.67
C LYS A 71 21.13 -15.56 -10.00
N ALA A 72 20.63 -16.79 -10.22
CA ALA A 72 19.23 -17.08 -10.43
C ALA A 72 18.61 -17.70 -9.18
N VAL A 73 17.42 -17.24 -8.79
CA VAL A 73 16.63 -17.81 -7.69
C VAL A 73 15.31 -18.32 -8.27
N PRO A 74 14.98 -19.60 -8.14
CA PRO A 74 13.75 -20.19 -8.68
C PRO A 74 12.56 -19.89 -7.76
N THR A 75 12.09 -18.64 -7.76
CA THR A 75 11.03 -18.15 -6.85
C THR A 75 9.63 -18.70 -7.16
N GLY A 76 9.42 -19.21 -8.38
CA GLY A 76 8.13 -19.73 -8.81
C GLY A 76 8.21 -20.60 -10.07
N ILE A 77 9.10 -21.60 -10.10
CA ILE A 77 9.31 -22.49 -11.28
C ILE A 77 7.99 -23.11 -11.78
N ALA A 78 7.14 -23.58 -10.87
CA ALA A 78 5.85 -24.16 -11.23
C ALA A 78 4.92 -23.17 -11.97
N HIS A 79 5.19 -21.86 -11.84
CA HIS A 79 4.48 -20.79 -12.53
C HIS A 79 5.30 -20.11 -13.62
N GLY A 80 6.48 -20.64 -13.91
CA GLY A 80 7.36 -20.14 -14.95
C GLY A 80 8.22 -18.93 -14.55
N THR A 81 8.35 -18.60 -13.24
CA THR A 81 9.07 -17.42 -12.78
C THR A 81 10.43 -17.77 -12.17
N VAL A 82 11.46 -17.07 -12.64
CA VAL A 82 12.84 -17.09 -12.13
C VAL A 82 13.24 -15.66 -11.79
N THR A 83 13.84 -15.44 -10.63
CA THR A 83 14.36 -14.14 -10.24
C THR A 83 15.86 -14.06 -10.48
N ALA A 84 16.29 -13.14 -11.35
CA ALA A 84 17.69 -12.77 -11.50
C ALA A 84 18.08 -11.74 -10.43
N VAL A 85 19.22 -11.95 -9.75
CA VAL A 85 19.76 -11.03 -8.75
C VAL A 85 20.91 -10.26 -9.39
N LEU A 86 20.72 -8.96 -9.60
CA LEU A 86 21.65 -8.05 -10.25
C LEU A 86 22.21 -7.03 -9.25
N ALA A 87 23.24 -6.30 -9.64
CA ALA A 87 23.82 -5.25 -8.81
C ALA A 87 22.84 -4.11 -8.48
N GLY A 88 21.97 -3.77 -9.43
CA GLY A 88 20.96 -2.70 -9.26
C GLY A 88 19.60 -3.20 -8.79
N GLY A 89 19.47 -4.43 -8.28
CA GLY A 89 18.21 -5.00 -7.79
C GLY A 89 17.82 -6.31 -8.48
N THR A 90 16.66 -6.82 -8.17
CA THR A 90 16.14 -8.06 -8.74
C THR A 90 15.31 -7.82 -9.99
N VAL A 91 15.31 -8.79 -10.90
CA VAL A 91 14.43 -8.83 -12.08
C VAL A 91 13.66 -10.14 -12.07
N GLU A 92 12.34 -10.07 -12.09
CA GLU A 92 11.49 -11.25 -12.28
C GLU A 92 11.37 -11.56 -13.77
N ILE A 93 11.77 -12.79 -14.14
CA ILE A 93 11.75 -13.29 -15.50
C ILE A 93 10.68 -14.38 -15.56
N THR A 94 9.62 -14.13 -16.31
CA THR A 94 8.51 -15.07 -16.42
C THR A 94 8.43 -15.64 -17.83
N THR A 95 8.46 -16.97 -17.94
CA THR A 95 8.20 -17.69 -19.20
C THR A 95 6.80 -17.38 -19.70
N LEU A 96 6.66 -17.13 -21.00
CA LEU A 96 5.37 -16.95 -21.62
C LEU A 96 4.47 -18.14 -21.35
N ARG A 97 3.20 -17.88 -21.06
CA ARG A 97 2.25 -18.94 -20.73
C ARG A 97 0.83 -18.59 -21.20
N ARG A 98 0.04 -19.61 -21.42
CA ARG A 98 -1.42 -19.51 -21.61
C ARG A 98 -2.12 -20.26 -20.48
N ASP A 99 -3.27 -19.76 -20.08
CA ASP A 99 -4.10 -20.43 -19.10
C ASP A 99 -4.89 -21.54 -19.81
N VAL A 100 -4.74 -22.79 -19.37
CA VAL A 100 -5.41 -23.98 -19.96
C VAL A 100 -6.74 -24.23 -19.25
N SER A 101 -6.77 -24.05 -17.94
CA SER A 101 -7.97 -24.04 -17.11
C SER A 101 -7.75 -23.18 -15.90
N THR A 102 -8.77 -22.42 -15.51
CA THR A 102 -8.73 -21.59 -14.33
C THR A 102 -9.79 -22.09 -13.35
N ASP A 103 -9.35 -22.46 -12.14
CA ASP A 103 -10.22 -22.73 -11.00
C ASP A 103 -9.82 -21.76 -9.90
N GLY A 104 -10.35 -20.54 -9.98
CA GLY A 104 -10.12 -19.45 -9.04
C GLY A 104 -8.64 -19.10 -8.85
N ARG A 105 -7.95 -19.74 -7.90
CA ARG A 105 -6.56 -19.43 -7.52
C ARG A 105 -5.51 -20.26 -8.27
N HIS A 106 -5.90 -21.40 -8.84
CA HIS A 106 -5.00 -22.35 -9.49
C HIS A 106 -5.32 -22.43 -10.99
N ALA A 107 -4.55 -21.69 -11.79
CA ALA A 107 -4.54 -21.92 -13.22
C ALA A 107 -3.57 -23.05 -13.54
N THR A 108 -4.06 -24.07 -14.24
CA THR A 108 -3.13 -24.98 -14.92
C THR A 108 -2.56 -24.22 -16.10
N VAL A 109 -1.28 -23.91 -16.02
CA VAL A 109 -0.59 -23.11 -17.05
C VAL A 109 0.12 -24.05 -18.02
N ALA A 110 0.04 -23.73 -19.31
CA ALA A 110 0.95 -24.31 -20.30
C ALA A 110 1.90 -23.20 -20.78
N PHE A 111 3.18 -23.51 -20.88
CA PHE A 111 4.12 -22.57 -21.46
C PHE A 111 3.80 -22.34 -22.95
N SER A 112 4.02 -21.14 -23.41
CA SER A 112 3.78 -20.71 -24.79
C SER A 112 5.03 -20.01 -25.33
N THR A 113 5.15 -19.97 -26.62
CA THR A 113 6.13 -19.15 -27.34
C THR A 113 5.48 -17.94 -28.02
N ASP A 114 4.14 -17.86 -27.96
CA ASP A 114 3.40 -16.75 -28.55
C ASP A 114 3.19 -15.62 -27.50
N TRP A 115 3.68 -14.43 -27.81
CA TRP A 115 3.54 -13.23 -27.01
C TRP A 115 2.07 -12.80 -26.85
N ARG A 116 1.22 -13.12 -27.82
CA ARG A 116 -0.22 -12.83 -27.79
C ARG A 116 -0.95 -13.64 -26.72
N ASP A 117 -0.56 -14.92 -26.58
CA ASP A 117 -1.11 -15.79 -25.53
C ASP A 117 -0.84 -15.23 -24.13
N ASP A 118 0.42 -14.82 -23.87
CA ASP A 118 0.77 -14.23 -22.57
C ASP A 118 0.09 -12.87 -22.34
N ALA A 119 -0.04 -12.06 -23.39
CA ALA A 119 -0.76 -10.79 -23.31
C ALA A 119 -2.25 -10.99 -23.00
N ALA A 120 -2.89 -11.98 -23.63
CA ALA A 120 -4.32 -12.24 -23.49
C ALA A 120 -4.75 -12.68 -22.10
N ARG A 121 -3.86 -13.35 -21.31
CA ARG A 121 -4.16 -13.80 -19.95
C ARG A 121 -4.00 -12.70 -18.88
N ARG A 122 -3.43 -11.54 -19.22
CA ARG A 122 -3.24 -10.44 -18.28
C ARG A 122 -4.58 -9.78 -17.93
N ASP A 123 -4.58 -9.01 -16.84
CA ASP A 123 -5.80 -8.37 -16.35
C ASP A 123 -6.26 -7.18 -17.21
N PHE A 124 -5.39 -6.19 -17.39
CA PHE A 124 -5.73 -4.93 -18.06
C PHE A 124 -4.85 -4.67 -19.28
N THR A 125 -5.42 -4.02 -20.29
CA THR A 125 -4.72 -3.66 -21.53
C THR A 125 -3.44 -2.87 -21.25
N ILE A 126 -3.47 -1.93 -20.31
CA ILE A 126 -2.32 -1.10 -19.90
C ILE A 126 -1.20 -1.88 -19.20
N ASN A 127 -1.47 -3.13 -18.78
CA ASN A 127 -0.50 -4.03 -18.16
C ASN A 127 0.01 -5.11 -19.13
N ALA A 128 -0.49 -5.13 -20.38
CA ALA A 128 -0.11 -6.07 -21.40
C ALA A 128 0.74 -5.42 -22.52
N LEU A 129 1.52 -4.42 -22.12
CA LEU A 129 2.50 -3.76 -22.98
C LEU A 129 3.86 -4.44 -22.78
N TYR A 130 4.56 -4.67 -23.91
CA TYR A 130 5.90 -5.23 -23.92
C TYR A 130 6.84 -4.26 -24.63
N ALA A 131 8.14 -4.36 -24.34
CA ALA A 131 9.14 -3.58 -25.07
C ALA A 131 10.38 -4.42 -25.36
N ASP A 132 10.90 -4.26 -26.57
CA ASP A 132 12.19 -4.82 -26.97
C ASP A 132 13.30 -4.25 -26.08
N PRO A 133 14.14 -5.07 -25.45
CA PRO A 133 15.10 -4.58 -24.50
C PRO A 133 16.29 -3.84 -25.14
N ARG A 134 16.53 -3.99 -26.46
CA ARG A 134 17.61 -3.32 -27.19
C ARG A 134 17.13 -2.13 -28.00
N LYS A 135 16.03 -2.34 -28.77
CA LYS A 135 15.47 -1.31 -29.66
C LYS A 135 14.50 -0.39 -28.95
N LEU A 136 13.98 -0.80 -27.77
CA LEU A 136 12.95 -0.11 -26.99
C LEU A 136 11.62 0.06 -27.77
N GLU A 137 11.40 -0.74 -28.80
CA GLU A 137 10.13 -0.79 -29.54
C GLU A 137 9.04 -1.41 -28.68
N VAL A 138 7.86 -0.75 -28.65
CA VAL A 138 6.74 -1.20 -27.83
C VAL A 138 5.84 -2.10 -28.66
N PHE A 139 5.43 -3.23 -28.07
CA PHE A 139 4.45 -4.17 -28.64
C PHE A 139 3.17 -4.09 -27.82
N ASP A 140 2.09 -3.78 -28.53
CA ASP A 140 0.73 -3.67 -27.97
C ASP A 140 -0.22 -4.58 -28.76
N TYR A 141 -0.74 -5.59 -28.08
CA TYR A 141 -1.63 -6.59 -28.70
C TYR A 141 -3.12 -6.32 -28.42
N HIS A 142 -3.44 -5.44 -27.47
CA HIS A 142 -4.81 -5.25 -26.96
C HIS A 142 -5.24 -3.79 -26.88
N GLY A 143 -4.48 -2.86 -27.46
CA GLY A 143 -4.79 -1.43 -27.47
C GLY A 143 -4.48 -0.72 -26.15
N GLY A 144 -3.53 -1.24 -25.39
CA GLY A 144 -3.11 -0.68 -24.11
C GLY A 144 -2.49 0.71 -24.22
N LEU A 145 -1.80 1.03 -25.31
CA LEU A 145 -1.25 2.37 -25.57
C LEU A 145 -2.36 3.42 -25.71
N ALA A 146 -3.39 3.10 -26.49
CA ALA A 146 -4.54 3.99 -26.68
C ALA A 146 -5.32 4.15 -25.35
N ASP A 147 -5.49 3.07 -24.58
CA ASP A 147 -6.14 3.11 -23.29
C ASP A 147 -5.31 3.92 -22.27
N LEU A 148 -3.98 3.81 -22.31
CA LEU A 148 -3.09 4.56 -21.44
C LEU A 148 -3.14 6.07 -21.74
N ALA A 149 -3.11 6.45 -23.03
CA ALA A 149 -3.25 7.83 -23.47
C ALA A 149 -4.63 8.42 -23.10
N ALA A 150 -5.69 7.61 -23.21
CA ALA A 150 -7.05 7.98 -22.80
C ALA A 150 -7.28 7.90 -21.27
N ARG A 151 -6.29 7.50 -20.49
CA ARG A 151 -6.42 7.23 -19.05
C ARG A 151 -7.59 6.29 -18.73
N ARG A 152 -7.74 5.24 -19.50
CA ARG A 152 -8.81 4.25 -19.40
C ARG A 152 -8.25 2.92 -18.88
N VAL A 153 -8.87 2.39 -17.82
CA VAL A 153 -8.55 1.06 -17.30
C VAL A 153 -9.60 0.08 -17.82
N ARG A 154 -9.18 -0.77 -18.75
CA ARG A 154 -10.06 -1.73 -19.44
C ARG A 154 -9.50 -3.14 -19.27
N PHE A 155 -10.38 -4.11 -19.00
CA PHE A 155 -10.02 -5.52 -19.01
C PHE A 155 -9.66 -6.00 -20.42
N ILE A 156 -8.81 -6.99 -20.52
CA ILE A 156 -8.49 -7.68 -21.76
C ILE A 156 -9.60 -8.71 -22.04
N GLY A 157 -10.22 -8.64 -23.21
CA GLY A 157 -11.35 -9.49 -23.55
C GLY A 157 -12.63 -9.13 -22.78
N ASP A 158 -13.42 -10.13 -22.41
CA ASP A 158 -14.65 -9.92 -21.65
C ASP A 158 -14.34 -9.73 -20.15
N ALA A 159 -14.80 -8.61 -19.61
CA ALA A 159 -14.53 -8.24 -18.20
C ALA A 159 -15.11 -9.26 -17.20
N ARG A 160 -16.28 -9.85 -17.51
CA ARG A 160 -16.92 -10.84 -16.64
C ARG A 160 -16.13 -12.14 -16.60
N GLU A 161 -15.64 -12.59 -17.72
CA GLU A 161 -14.76 -13.77 -17.81
C GLU A 161 -13.49 -13.54 -17.02
N ARG A 162 -12.82 -12.41 -17.22
CA ARG A 162 -11.61 -12.04 -16.47
C ARG A 162 -11.83 -12.00 -14.95
N ILE A 163 -12.96 -11.47 -14.49
CA ILE A 163 -13.28 -11.42 -13.07
C ILE A 163 -13.59 -12.82 -12.52
N ARG A 164 -14.29 -13.69 -13.26
CA ARG A 164 -14.60 -15.06 -12.81
C ARG A 164 -13.35 -15.93 -12.65
N GLU A 165 -12.30 -15.67 -13.43
CA GLU A 165 -11.00 -16.36 -13.26
C GLU A 165 -10.33 -16.01 -11.93
N ASP A 166 -10.42 -14.74 -11.48
CA ASP A 166 -9.92 -14.29 -10.19
C ASP A 166 -10.68 -13.02 -9.75
N TYR A 167 -11.58 -13.19 -8.79
CA TYR A 167 -12.38 -12.08 -8.25
C TYR A 167 -11.54 -10.96 -7.60
N LEU A 168 -10.25 -11.19 -7.29
CA LEU A 168 -9.37 -10.13 -6.83
C LEU A 168 -9.16 -9.05 -7.89
N ARG A 169 -9.36 -9.37 -9.15
CA ARG A 169 -9.28 -8.39 -10.25
C ARG A 169 -10.28 -7.24 -10.10
N ILE A 170 -11.36 -7.41 -9.33
CA ILE A 170 -12.26 -6.32 -8.95
C ILE A 170 -11.51 -5.26 -8.13
N LEU A 171 -10.81 -5.65 -7.06
CA LEU A 171 -10.05 -4.70 -6.25
C LEU A 171 -8.86 -4.11 -7.01
N ARG A 172 -8.20 -4.94 -7.83
CA ARG A 172 -7.15 -4.48 -8.74
C ARG A 172 -7.68 -3.41 -9.70
N TYR A 173 -8.86 -3.60 -10.28
CA TYR A 173 -9.50 -2.61 -11.15
C TYR A 173 -9.60 -1.25 -10.46
N PHE A 174 -10.15 -1.19 -9.26
CA PHE A 174 -10.27 0.08 -8.53
C PHE A 174 -8.91 0.70 -8.18
N ARG A 175 -7.92 -0.11 -7.80
CA ARG A 175 -6.58 0.39 -7.55
C ARG A 175 -5.93 0.97 -8.82
N PHE A 176 -6.08 0.30 -9.96
CA PHE A 176 -5.59 0.79 -11.24
C PHE A 176 -6.36 2.02 -11.71
N GLN A 177 -7.70 2.02 -11.55
CA GLN A 177 -8.54 3.17 -11.87
C GLN A 177 -8.14 4.42 -11.04
N ALA A 178 -7.90 4.26 -9.74
CA ALA A 178 -7.45 5.37 -8.88
C ALA A 178 -6.06 5.91 -9.27
N ARG A 179 -5.19 5.04 -9.79
CA ARG A 179 -3.80 5.44 -10.11
C ARG A 179 -3.64 5.95 -11.54
N PHE A 180 -4.30 5.35 -12.50
CA PHE A 180 -4.07 5.57 -13.93
C PHE A 180 -5.31 6.04 -14.67
N GLY A 181 -6.49 5.80 -14.12
CA GLY A 181 -7.76 6.09 -14.78
C GLY A 181 -8.17 7.56 -14.72
N SER A 182 -9.20 7.89 -15.51
CA SER A 182 -9.96 9.14 -15.45
C SER A 182 -11.46 8.84 -15.47
N LEU A 183 -12.27 9.87 -15.29
CA LEU A 183 -13.72 9.75 -15.43
C LEU A 183 -14.15 10.34 -16.79
N PRO A 184 -15.19 9.75 -17.45
CA PRO A 184 -15.90 8.56 -17.01
C PRO A 184 -15.04 7.30 -17.12
N ALA A 185 -15.23 6.34 -16.20
CA ALA A 185 -14.56 5.05 -16.25
C ALA A 185 -15.12 4.15 -17.36
N ASP A 186 -14.47 3.02 -17.64
CA ASP A 186 -14.95 2.05 -18.64
C ASP A 186 -16.26 1.41 -18.19
N ALA A 187 -17.36 1.65 -18.93
CA ALA A 187 -18.70 1.23 -18.55
C ALA A 187 -18.83 -0.31 -18.47
N ALA A 188 -18.17 -1.05 -19.36
CA ALA A 188 -18.22 -2.51 -19.36
C ALA A 188 -17.49 -3.08 -18.13
N ALA A 189 -16.36 -2.49 -17.75
CA ALA A 189 -15.65 -2.86 -16.54
C ALA A 189 -16.49 -2.59 -15.29
N GLU A 190 -17.09 -1.40 -15.16
CA GLU A 190 -17.93 -1.04 -13.99
C GLU A 190 -19.17 -1.92 -13.88
N GLN A 191 -19.84 -2.23 -14.99
CA GLN A 191 -20.97 -3.14 -14.98
C GLN A 191 -20.57 -4.54 -14.53
N ALA A 192 -19.45 -5.08 -15.04
CA ALA A 192 -18.96 -6.40 -14.68
C ALA A 192 -18.56 -6.49 -13.18
N VAL A 193 -17.87 -5.45 -12.65
CA VAL A 193 -17.49 -5.45 -11.23
C VAL A 193 -18.70 -5.35 -10.30
N ALA A 194 -19.72 -4.58 -10.66
CA ALA A 194 -20.96 -4.49 -9.88
C ALA A 194 -21.73 -5.82 -9.87
N GLU A 195 -21.91 -6.45 -11.04
CA GLU A 195 -22.60 -7.74 -11.16
C GLU A 195 -21.89 -8.87 -10.40
N LEU A 196 -20.57 -8.84 -10.34
CA LEU A 196 -19.76 -9.93 -9.79
C LEU A 196 -19.18 -9.66 -8.40
N ALA A 197 -19.48 -8.51 -7.79
CA ALA A 197 -18.94 -8.10 -6.48
C ALA A 197 -19.13 -9.17 -5.39
N ALA A 198 -20.29 -9.84 -5.36
CA ALA A 198 -20.60 -10.86 -4.35
C ALA A 198 -19.64 -12.06 -4.38
N GLY A 199 -19.01 -12.35 -5.51
CA GLY A 199 -18.01 -13.42 -5.65
C GLY A 199 -16.72 -13.18 -4.85
N MET A 200 -16.47 -11.96 -4.41
CA MET A 200 -15.29 -11.63 -3.60
C MET A 200 -15.29 -12.25 -2.19
N LYS A 201 -16.45 -12.75 -1.70
CA LYS A 201 -16.55 -13.40 -0.38
C LYS A 201 -15.58 -14.58 -0.20
N GLY A 202 -15.26 -15.29 -1.27
CA GLY A 202 -14.32 -16.42 -1.27
C GLY A 202 -12.84 -16.06 -1.30
N LEU A 203 -12.48 -14.78 -1.44
CA LEU A 203 -11.10 -14.36 -1.57
C LEU A 203 -10.28 -14.52 -0.28
N SER A 204 -8.99 -14.81 -0.45
CA SER A 204 -8.01 -14.72 0.62
C SER A 204 -8.02 -13.32 1.24
N ARG A 205 -8.25 -13.25 2.54
CA ARG A 205 -8.31 -11.98 3.28
C ARG A 205 -6.99 -11.22 3.27
N GLU A 206 -5.86 -11.92 3.18
CA GLU A 206 -4.55 -11.33 3.01
C GLU A 206 -4.44 -10.58 1.67
N ARG A 207 -4.87 -11.22 0.57
CA ARG A 207 -4.88 -10.59 -0.76
C ARG A 207 -5.81 -9.37 -0.80
N VAL A 208 -6.99 -9.47 -0.17
CA VAL A 208 -7.93 -8.34 -0.03
C VAL A 208 -7.28 -7.20 0.75
N GLY A 209 -6.69 -7.50 1.92
CA GLY A 209 -5.98 -6.52 2.74
C GLY A 209 -4.86 -5.83 1.98
N TRP A 210 -4.07 -6.60 1.23
CA TRP A 210 -2.97 -6.06 0.43
C TRP A 210 -3.46 -5.06 -0.65
N GLU A 211 -4.51 -5.42 -1.41
CA GLU A 211 -5.08 -4.52 -2.43
C GLU A 211 -5.70 -3.26 -1.81
N MET A 212 -6.43 -3.41 -0.69
CA MET A 212 -7.03 -2.27 0.01
C MET A 212 -5.96 -1.30 0.55
N MET A 213 -4.88 -1.82 1.16
CA MET A 213 -3.79 -0.99 1.65
C MET A 213 -3.06 -0.26 0.52
N ASN A 214 -2.85 -0.92 -0.63
CA ASN A 214 -2.25 -0.28 -1.80
C ASN A 214 -3.18 0.79 -2.42
N LEU A 215 -4.48 0.56 -2.46
CA LEU A 215 -5.45 1.56 -2.92
C LEU A 215 -5.44 2.78 -1.99
N LEU A 216 -5.59 2.56 -0.68
CA LEU A 216 -5.64 3.64 0.31
C LEU A 216 -4.33 4.42 0.43
N GLY A 217 -3.20 3.83 0.04
CA GLY A 217 -1.89 4.49 -0.03
C GLY A 217 -1.70 5.43 -1.23
N LEU A 218 -2.62 5.45 -2.19
CA LEU A 218 -2.55 6.33 -3.36
C LEU A 218 -2.78 7.80 -2.98
N PRO A 219 -2.33 8.78 -3.79
CA PRO A 219 -2.47 10.21 -3.47
C PRO A 219 -3.91 10.64 -3.14
N ASP A 220 -4.88 10.25 -3.96
CA ASP A 220 -6.31 10.56 -3.74
C ASP A 220 -7.21 9.37 -4.09
N PRO A 221 -7.40 8.41 -3.18
CA PRO A 221 -8.29 7.27 -3.40
C PRO A 221 -9.77 7.57 -3.10
N ALA A 222 -10.13 8.71 -2.49
CA ALA A 222 -11.50 8.95 -2.01
C ALA A 222 -12.57 8.86 -3.10
N PRO A 223 -12.40 9.43 -4.31
CA PRO A 223 -13.40 9.27 -5.38
C PRO A 223 -13.61 7.81 -5.77
N THR A 224 -12.52 7.05 -5.85
CA THR A 224 -12.57 5.63 -6.21
C THR A 224 -13.21 4.77 -5.12
N VAL A 225 -12.89 5.01 -3.84
CA VAL A 225 -13.51 4.29 -2.71
C VAL A 225 -15.01 4.59 -2.63
N ARG A 226 -15.42 5.83 -2.92
CA ARG A 226 -16.85 6.18 -3.05
C ARG A 226 -17.49 5.39 -4.19
N ARG A 227 -16.83 5.30 -5.34
CA ARG A 227 -17.35 4.51 -6.46
C ARG A 227 -17.46 3.03 -6.14
N MET A 228 -16.51 2.48 -5.37
CA MET A 228 -16.62 1.11 -4.84
C MET A 228 -17.88 0.91 -3.99
N ALA A 229 -18.23 1.89 -3.16
CA ALA A 229 -19.44 1.82 -2.34
C ALA A 229 -20.71 1.88 -3.22
N GLU A 230 -20.76 2.78 -4.20
CA GLU A 230 -21.88 2.91 -5.14
C GLU A 230 -22.13 1.63 -5.95
N LEU A 231 -21.09 0.89 -6.28
CA LEU A 231 -21.15 -0.37 -7.04
C LEU A 231 -21.27 -1.62 -6.14
N GLY A 232 -21.48 -1.46 -4.82
CA GLY A 232 -21.65 -2.57 -3.86
C GLY A 232 -20.37 -3.38 -3.60
N VAL A 233 -19.21 -2.91 -4.06
CA VAL A 233 -17.92 -3.60 -3.90
C VAL A 233 -17.33 -3.37 -2.51
N LEU A 234 -17.43 -2.15 -1.97
CA LEU A 234 -16.86 -1.81 -0.66
C LEU A 234 -17.49 -2.65 0.45
N GLU A 235 -18.79 -2.89 0.41
CA GLU A 235 -19.53 -3.71 1.37
C GLU A 235 -19.01 -5.15 1.45
N GLN A 236 -18.52 -5.71 0.34
CA GLN A 236 -18.01 -7.10 0.32
C GLN A 236 -16.66 -7.25 1.05
N VAL A 237 -15.90 -6.18 1.18
CA VAL A 237 -14.54 -6.19 1.76
C VAL A 237 -14.46 -5.47 3.10
N LEU A 238 -15.22 -4.40 3.25
CA LEU A 238 -15.23 -3.54 4.43
C LEU A 238 -16.68 -3.08 4.75
N PRO A 239 -17.55 -4.00 5.19
CA PRO A 239 -18.97 -3.70 5.46
C PRO A 239 -19.16 -2.65 6.58
N GLU A 240 -18.13 -2.41 7.38
CA GLU A 240 -18.12 -1.40 8.44
C GLU A 240 -17.96 0.05 7.90
N ALA A 241 -17.55 0.20 6.64
CA ALA A 241 -17.37 1.51 6.01
C ALA A 241 -18.73 2.05 5.52
N GLY A 242 -19.36 2.88 6.31
CA GLY A 242 -20.58 3.59 5.94
C GLY A 242 -20.34 4.95 5.25
N SER A 243 -21.42 5.68 4.98
CA SER A 243 -21.38 7.00 4.38
C SER A 243 -20.57 8.01 5.20
N GLU A 244 -20.61 7.90 6.53
CA GLU A 244 -19.81 8.72 7.44
C GLU A 244 -18.30 8.46 7.23
N GLY A 245 -17.87 7.19 7.16
CA GLY A 245 -16.48 6.83 6.90
C GLY A 245 -15.96 7.36 5.56
N LEU A 246 -16.81 7.36 4.52
CA LEU A 246 -16.46 7.96 3.22
C LEU A 246 -16.25 9.48 3.34
N ALA A 247 -17.08 10.17 4.11
CA ALA A 247 -16.93 11.60 4.35
C ALA A 247 -15.66 11.92 5.16
N VAL A 248 -15.39 11.14 6.21
CA VAL A 248 -14.17 11.27 7.04
C VAL A 248 -12.92 10.99 6.21
N LEU A 249 -12.92 9.99 5.32
CA LEU A 249 -11.79 9.73 4.43
C LEU A 249 -11.50 10.94 3.51
N ALA A 250 -12.54 11.52 2.91
CA ALA A 250 -12.38 12.67 2.02
C ALA A 250 -11.82 13.88 2.78
N ALA A 251 -12.34 14.17 3.98
CA ALA A 251 -11.85 15.23 4.85
C ALA A 251 -10.41 14.99 5.29
N LEU A 252 -10.06 13.75 5.69
CA LEU A 252 -8.70 13.37 6.06
C LEU A 252 -7.69 13.64 4.93
N ILE A 253 -8.01 13.25 3.69
CA ILE A 253 -7.12 13.48 2.54
C ILE A 253 -6.90 14.99 2.32
N ALA A 254 -7.94 15.81 2.48
CA ALA A 254 -7.80 17.25 2.43
C ALA A 254 -6.90 17.80 3.56
N ASN A 255 -7.06 17.30 4.78
CA ASN A 255 -6.23 17.66 5.94
C ASN A 255 -4.77 17.23 5.76
N GLU A 256 -4.50 16.01 5.27
CA GLU A 256 -3.15 15.54 4.95
C GLU A 256 -2.46 16.44 3.93
N ARG A 257 -3.19 16.83 2.88
CA ARG A 257 -2.69 17.74 1.83
C ARG A 257 -2.40 19.12 2.37
N ALA A 258 -3.33 19.69 3.15
CA ALA A 258 -3.17 21.02 3.76
C ALA A 258 -1.98 21.06 4.75
N ALA A 259 -1.75 19.99 5.49
CA ALA A 259 -0.64 19.86 6.43
C ALA A 259 0.68 19.41 5.78
N GLY A 260 0.73 19.13 4.46
CA GLY A 260 1.92 18.61 3.80
C GLY A 260 2.36 17.22 4.29
N VAL A 261 1.44 16.46 4.88
CA VAL A 261 1.73 15.15 5.48
C VAL A 261 1.53 14.03 4.46
N GLN A 262 2.48 13.09 4.43
CA GLN A 262 2.40 11.96 3.52
C GLN A 262 1.19 11.06 3.79
N ALA A 263 0.67 10.48 2.70
CA ALA A 263 -0.39 9.49 2.72
C ALA A 263 0.03 8.24 3.52
N VAL A 264 -0.82 7.83 4.48
CA VAL A 264 -0.64 6.59 5.23
C VAL A 264 -1.90 5.74 5.09
N ALA A 265 -1.79 4.61 4.39
CA ALA A 265 -2.93 3.74 4.11
C ALA A 265 -3.66 3.29 5.37
N LEU A 266 -2.94 3.03 6.45
CA LEU A 266 -3.52 2.58 7.73
C LEU A 266 -4.35 3.68 8.41
N ARG A 267 -3.89 4.93 8.36
CA ARG A 267 -4.66 6.12 8.83
C ARG A 267 -5.94 6.26 8.05
N ARG A 268 -5.89 6.09 6.74
CA ARG A 268 -7.05 6.19 5.84
C ARG A 268 -8.01 5.02 6.00
N LEU A 269 -7.51 3.81 6.31
CA LEU A 269 -8.35 2.69 6.71
C LEU A 269 -9.09 3.01 8.02
N ALA A 270 -8.41 3.60 9.02
CA ALA A 270 -9.05 4.02 10.26
C ALA A 270 -10.14 5.09 10.03
N ALA A 271 -9.96 5.98 9.06
CA ALA A 271 -10.95 6.99 8.70
C ALA A 271 -12.25 6.37 8.15
N LEU A 272 -12.15 5.26 7.42
CA LEU A 272 -13.30 4.54 6.88
C LEU A 272 -14.10 3.79 7.96
N LEU A 273 -13.48 3.47 9.10
CA LEU A 273 -14.12 2.71 10.18
C LEU A 273 -14.80 3.65 11.18
N PRO A 274 -15.83 3.18 11.89
CA PRO A 274 -16.35 3.85 13.08
C PRO A 274 -15.24 4.07 14.12
N PRO A 275 -15.40 5.06 15.03
CA PRO A 275 -14.43 5.31 16.11
C PRO A 275 -14.55 4.25 17.23
N ASP A 276 -14.30 3.00 16.88
CA ASP A 276 -14.42 1.81 17.73
C ASP A 276 -13.11 0.99 17.64
N PRO A 277 -12.20 1.12 18.64
CA PRO A 277 -10.94 0.39 18.65
C PRO A 277 -11.08 -1.13 18.60
N PRO A 278 -11.98 -1.78 19.38
CA PRO A 278 -12.24 -3.22 19.25
C PRO A 278 -12.65 -3.66 17.85
N LEU A 279 -13.52 -2.92 17.19
CA LEU A 279 -13.94 -3.19 15.81
C LEU A 279 -12.75 -3.04 14.84
N ALA A 280 -11.95 -2.00 15.02
CA ALA A 280 -10.74 -1.78 14.21
C ALA A 280 -9.74 -2.93 14.35
N GLU A 281 -9.55 -3.49 15.55
CA GLU A 281 -8.73 -4.69 15.76
C GLU A 281 -9.28 -5.92 15.04
N GLN A 282 -10.59 -6.13 15.06
CA GLN A 282 -11.25 -7.23 14.35
C GLN A 282 -11.07 -7.09 12.83
N VAL A 283 -11.26 -5.89 12.29
CA VAL A 283 -11.04 -5.59 10.86
C VAL A 283 -9.59 -5.84 10.48
N ALA A 284 -8.62 -5.36 11.27
CA ALA A 284 -7.20 -5.58 11.02
C ALA A 284 -6.82 -7.08 11.03
N ALA A 285 -7.38 -7.84 11.98
CA ALA A 285 -7.19 -9.28 12.05
C ALA A 285 -7.80 -9.99 10.83
N ARG A 286 -9.02 -9.61 10.42
CA ARG A 286 -9.69 -10.13 9.23
C ARG A 286 -8.88 -9.86 7.96
N LEU A 287 -8.30 -8.67 7.81
CA LEU A 287 -7.43 -8.28 6.68
C LEU A 287 -5.99 -8.80 6.80
N ARG A 288 -5.68 -9.62 7.80
CA ARG A 288 -4.35 -10.21 8.03
C ARG A 288 -3.23 -9.18 8.17
N LEU A 289 -3.53 -8.02 8.76
CA LEU A 289 -2.52 -7.02 9.07
C LEU A 289 -1.60 -7.48 10.20
N SER A 290 -0.35 -6.98 10.21
CA SER A 290 0.62 -7.30 11.25
C SER A 290 0.16 -6.82 12.63
N VAL A 291 0.74 -7.37 13.70
CA VAL A 291 0.43 -6.97 15.09
C VAL A 291 0.64 -5.47 15.31
N ALA A 292 1.73 -4.91 14.76
CA ALA A 292 2.00 -3.47 14.87
C ALA A 292 0.93 -2.63 14.14
N GLN A 293 0.54 -3.04 12.94
CA GLN A 293 -0.52 -2.38 12.18
C GLN A 293 -1.89 -2.47 12.88
N ARG A 294 -2.20 -3.61 13.51
CA ARG A 294 -3.43 -3.80 14.28
C ARG A 294 -3.52 -2.83 15.45
N LYS A 295 -2.44 -2.72 16.25
CA LYS A 295 -2.38 -1.79 17.39
C LYS A 295 -2.52 -0.33 16.92
N ARG A 296 -1.81 0.05 15.87
CA ARG A 296 -1.90 1.41 15.31
C ARG A 296 -3.29 1.72 14.75
N LEU A 297 -3.94 0.75 14.08
CA LEU A 297 -5.31 0.95 13.57
C LEU A 297 -6.30 1.18 14.72
N ALA A 298 -6.23 0.36 15.78
CA ALA A 298 -7.06 0.53 16.97
C ALA A 298 -6.81 1.86 17.67
N SER A 299 -5.54 2.26 17.80
CA SER A 299 -5.17 3.57 18.34
C SER A 299 -5.75 4.71 17.50
N ALA A 300 -5.64 4.66 16.17
CA ALA A 300 -6.19 5.66 15.28
C ALA A 300 -7.73 5.71 15.32
N ALA A 301 -8.39 4.56 15.50
CA ALA A 301 -9.84 4.47 15.66
C ALA A 301 -10.36 5.03 16.99
N ALA A 302 -9.50 5.11 18.02
CA ALA A 302 -9.85 5.75 19.30
C ALA A 302 -9.91 7.28 19.22
N ARG A 303 -9.84 7.86 18.03
CA ARG A 303 -9.93 9.31 17.79
C ARG A 303 -11.16 9.94 18.43
N LYS A 304 -11.00 11.19 18.91
CA LYS A 304 -12.11 12.03 19.37
C LYS A 304 -12.13 13.31 18.51
N ALA A 305 -13.31 13.77 18.18
CA ALA A 305 -13.46 15.06 17.54
C ALA A 305 -12.94 16.18 18.47
N GLY A 306 -12.15 17.13 17.95
CA GLY A 306 -11.67 18.28 18.70
C GLY A 306 -10.55 18.01 19.72
N GLU A 307 -9.80 16.91 19.60
CA GLU A 307 -8.55 16.74 20.37
C GLU A 307 -7.61 17.92 20.06
N ALA A 308 -7.46 18.83 21.04
CA ALA A 308 -6.77 20.10 20.83
C ALA A 308 -5.28 20.06 21.21
N ASP A 309 -4.89 19.24 22.18
CA ASP A 309 -3.51 19.16 22.66
C ASP A 309 -2.73 18.03 21.96
N GLY A 310 -2.16 18.38 20.82
CA GLY A 310 -1.36 17.44 20.03
C GLY A 310 -0.10 16.95 20.75
N ARG A 311 0.53 17.82 21.58
CA ARG A 311 1.75 17.44 22.31
C ARG A 311 1.45 16.48 23.46
N ALA A 312 0.38 16.73 24.20
CA ALA A 312 -0.07 15.82 25.27
C ALA A 312 -0.43 14.44 24.68
N LEU A 313 -1.10 14.42 23.53
CA LEU A 313 -1.43 13.19 22.83
C LEU A 313 -0.17 12.45 22.36
N ALA A 314 0.80 13.18 21.77
CA ALA A 314 2.05 12.61 21.27
C ALA A 314 2.97 12.12 22.40
N TYR A 315 2.95 12.76 23.56
CA TYR A 315 3.66 12.27 24.74
C TYR A 315 3.14 10.89 25.18
N ARG A 316 1.82 10.71 25.17
CA ARG A 316 1.17 9.46 25.64
C ARG A 316 1.22 8.31 24.62
N LEU A 317 1.14 8.61 23.32
CA LEU A 317 0.94 7.63 22.26
C LEU A 317 2.15 7.51 21.32
N GLY A 318 3.04 8.50 21.30
CA GLY A 318 4.02 8.70 20.25
C GLY A 318 3.51 9.59 19.13
N ILE A 319 4.45 10.21 18.40
CA ILE A 319 4.16 11.26 17.40
C ILE A 319 3.27 10.74 16.27
N GLU A 320 3.54 9.54 15.75
CA GLU A 320 2.80 9.01 14.60
C GLU A 320 1.34 8.68 14.93
N GLU A 321 1.09 8.08 16.09
CA GLU A 321 -0.28 7.74 16.51
C GLU A 321 -1.08 9.01 16.87
N ALA A 322 -0.43 10.00 17.48
CA ALA A 322 -1.05 11.30 17.74
C ALA A 322 -1.40 12.00 16.42
N ARG A 323 -0.48 12.01 15.46
CA ARG A 323 -0.71 12.57 14.13
C ARG A 323 -1.89 11.90 13.43
N ASP A 324 -1.98 10.55 13.49
CA ASP A 324 -3.09 9.81 12.92
C ASP A 324 -4.44 10.27 13.49
N ARG A 325 -4.56 10.37 14.83
CA ARG A 325 -5.79 10.81 15.49
C ARG A 325 -6.17 12.26 15.18
N LEU A 326 -5.20 13.17 15.26
CA LEU A 326 -5.41 14.60 14.99
C LEU A 326 -5.92 14.83 13.57
N LEU A 327 -5.26 14.24 12.57
CA LEU A 327 -5.64 14.39 11.18
C LEU A 327 -7.02 13.82 10.87
N ILE A 328 -7.35 12.64 11.41
CA ILE A 328 -8.66 12.02 11.24
C ILE A 328 -9.74 12.86 11.95
N GLY A 329 -9.44 13.41 13.12
CA GLY A 329 -10.33 14.28 13.90
C GLY A 329 -10.45 15.71 13.37
N GLY A 330 -9.73 16.07 12.31
CA GLY A 330 -9.74 17.41 11.73
C GLY A 330 -8.94 18.46 12.53
N SER A 331 -8.06 18.01 13.45
CA SER A 331 -7.24 18.88 14.27
C SER A 331 -5.87 19.15 13.62
N SER A 332 -5.26 20.30 13.97
CA SER A 332 -3.94 20.70 13.47
C SER A 332 -2.84 19.79 14.02
N VAL A 333 -1.88 19.47 13.19
CA VAL A 333 -0.65 18.75 13.55
C VAL A 333 0.58 19.65 13.67
N ALA A 334 0.42 20.95 13.49
CA ALA A 334 1.52 21.92 13.48
C ALA A 334 2.31 21.93 14.81
N ALA A 335 1.66 21.66 15.93
CA ALA A 335 2.32 21.55 17.24
C ALA A 335 3.31 20.40 17.35
N LEU A 336 3.27 19.42 16.42
CA LEU A 336 4.16 18.26 16.37
C LEU A 336 5.36 18.47 15.44
N GLU A 337 5.38 19.52 14.63
CA GLU A 337 6.47 19.79 13.71
C GLU A 337 7.74 20.18 14.48
N GLY A 338 8.81 19.42 14.24
CA GLY A 338 10.09 19.63 14.92
C GLY A 338 10.06 19.38 16.43
N TRP A 339 8.92 18.99 17.01
CA TRP A 339 8.80 18.72 18.43
C TRP A 339 9.35 17.33 18.77
N THR A 340 10.16 17.27 19.82
CA THR A 340 10.69 16.02 20.36
C THR A 340 9.97 15.70 21.65
N VAL A 341 9.54 14.44 21.81
CA VAL A 341 8.85 13.98 23.04
C VAL A 341 9.79 14.13 24.24
N PRO A 342 9.46 14.98 25.22
CA PRO A 342 10.34 15.17 26.37
C PRO A 342 10.30 13.97 27.31
N ILE A 343 11.36 13.84 28.10
CA ILE A 343 11.42 12.83 29.15
C ILE A 343 10.92 13.46 30.45
N PHE A 344 9.97 12.81 31.12
CA PHE A 344 9.49 13.27 32.41
C PHE A 344 10.62 13.26 33.45
N PRO A 345 10.96 14.42 34.09
CA PRO A 345 12.17 14.53 34.88
C PRO A 345 12.05 13.95 36.28
N LEU A 346 10.81 13.70 36.76
CA LEU A 346 10.60 13.19 38.13
C LEU A 346 10.65 11.65 38.16
N LYS A 347 11.33 11.11 39.17
CA LYS A 347 11.37 9.68 39.46
C LYS A 347 10.80 9.39 40.85
N GLY A 348 10.26 8.18 41.06
CA GLY A 348 9.66 7.77 42.36
C GLY A 348 10.56 7.95 43.58
N GLY A 349 11.89 7.80 43.41
CA GLY A 349 12.87 8.05 44.48
C GLY A 349 12.85 9.48 45.05
N ALA A 350 12.56 10.48 44.21
CA ALA A 350 12.46 11.87 44.66
C ALA A 350 11.20 12.10 45.53
N ILE A 351 10.15 11.33 45.33
CA ILE A 351 8.93 11.35 46.17
C ILE A 351 9.19 10.67 47.48
N VAL A 352 9.90 9.54 47.49
CA VAL A 352 10.30 8.81 48.71
C VAL A 352 11.22 9.69 49.59
N ALA A 353 12.17 10.42 48.97
CA ALA A 353 13.06 11.34 49.66
C ALA A 353 12.32 12.51 50.37
N ARG A 354 11.04 12.77 49.99
CA ARG A 354 10.17 13.75 50.65
C ARG A 354 9.25 13.15 51.75
N GLY A 355 9.54 11.91 52.19
CA GLY A 355 8.88 11.28 53.33
C GLY A 355 7.68 10.40 53.00
N ILE A 356 7.38 10.17 51.74
CA ILE A 356 6.30 9.25 51.34
C ILE A 356 6.82 7.81 51.31
N THR A 357 6.11 6.93 52.01
CA THR A 357 6.47 5.51 52.02
C THR A 357 6.39 4.88 50.63
N ALA A 358 7.41 4.11 50.26
CA ALA A 358 7.45 3.41 48.99
C ALA A 358 6.22 2.49 48.83
N GLY A 359 5.50 2.66 47.68
CA GLY A 359 4.29 1.87 47.45
C GLY A 359 3.31 2.53 46.45
N PRO A 360 2.05 2.12 46.48
CA PRO A 360 1.03 2.61 45.55
C PRO A 360 0.83 4.15 45.55
N GLU A 361 1.09 4.79 46.72
CA GLU A 361 0.94 6.24 46.83
C GLU A 361 1.99 7.01 46.04
N VAL A 362 3.23 6.52 45.99
CA VAL A 362 4.27 7.10 45.13
C VAL A 362 3.86 7.04 43.68
N ALA A 363 3.28 5.93 43.23
CA ALA A 363 2.81 5.79 41.85
C ALA A 363 1.61 6.71 41.52
N ARG A 364 0.73 6.94 42.50
CA ARG A 364 -0.40 7.87 42.38
C ARG A 364 0.08 9.32 42.26
N LEU A 365 0.98 9.72 43.14
CA LEU A 365 1.56 11.07 43.12
C LEU A 365 2.37 11.31 41.83
N LEU A 366 3.18 10.33 41.42
CA LEU A 366 3.96 10.44 40.20
C LEU A 366 3.05 10.71 39.00
N ARG A 367 1.96 9.95 38.84
CA ARG A 367 0.97 10.16 37.79
C ARG A 367 0.28 11.52 37.88
N ALA A 368 -0.12 11.95 39.09
CA ALA A 368 -0.77 13.23 39.23
C ALA A 368 0.15 14.41 38.87
N VAL A 369 1.45 14.33 39.23
CA VAL A 369 2.44 15.33 38.85
C VAL A 369 2.70 15.29 37.34
N GLU A 370 2.80 14.11 36.74
CA GLU A 370 2.99 13.93 35.28
C GLU A 370 1.80 14.49 34.52
N ASP A 371 0.56 14.16 34.90
CA ASP A 371 -0.64 14.70 34.24
C ASP A 371 -0.69 16.23 34.29
N ARG A 372 -0.28 16.82 35.42
CA ARG A 372 -0.22 18.27 35.55
C ARG A 372 0.92 18.87 34.73
N TRP A 373 2.09 18.25 34.73
CA TRP A 373 3.23 18.64 33.90
C TRP A 373 2.86 18.68 32.40
N ILE A 374 2.14 17.65 31.95
CA ILE A 374 1.61 17.61 30.59
C ILE A 374 0.64 18.79 30.35
N SER A 375 -0.32 18.99 31.26
CA SER A 375 -1.35 20.02 31.11
C SER A 375 -0.79 21.45 31.16
N GLU A 376 0.35 21.67 31.83
CA GLU A 376 1.08 22.94 31.86
C GLU A 376 2.07 23.08 30.68
N GLY A 377 2.09 22.16 29.71
CA GLY A 377 2.88 22.24 28.47
C GLY A 377 4.34 21.88 28.63
N PHE A 378 4.64 20.91 29.51
CA PHE A 378 5.98 20.36 29.72
C PHE A 378 6.99 21.36 30.31
N PRO A 379 6.70 21.99 31.45
CA PRO A 379 7.61 22.94 32.08
C PRO A 379 8.90 22.29 32.58
N ASP A 380 9.84 23.11 32.99
CA ASP A 380 11.16 22.71 33.48
C ASP A 380 11.13 22.00 34.85
N ASP A 381 12.30 21.50 35.28
CA ASP A 381 12.50 20.74 36.53
C ASP A 381 12.10 21.54 37.76
N ALA A 382 12.32 22.87 37.79
CA ALA A 382 11.95 23.74 38.90
C ALA A 382 10.43 23.75 39.08
N ARG A 383 9.67 23.89 38.01
CA ARG A 383 8.20 23.85 38.04
C ARG A 383 7.69 22.44 38.42
N VAL A 384 8.32 21.37 37.93
CA VAL A 384 7.97 19.99 38.32
C VAL A 384 8.14 19.78 39.84
N SER A 385 9.21 20.33 40.44
CA SER A 385 9.41 20.28 41.87
C SER A 385 8.29 21.02 42.63
N ALA A 386 7.88 22.19 42.18
CA ALA A 386 6.77 22.94 42.75
C ALA A 386 5.43 22.19 42.62
N ILE A 387 5.14 21.57 41.46
CA ILE A 387 3.94 20.75 41.29
C ILE A 387 3.92 19.58 42.29
N LEU A 388 5.09 18.93 42.54
CA LEU A 388 5.18 17.88 43.52
C LEU A 388 4.90 18.39 44.95
N ASP A 389 5.45 19.54 45.35
CA ASP A 389 5.21 20.13 46.65
C ASP A 389 3.74 20.51 46.86
N GLU A 390 3.08 21.06 45.81
CA GLU A 390 1.64 21.34 45.83
C GLU A 390 0.81 20.04 45.97
N ALA A 391 1.21 18.95 45.30
CA ALA A 391 0.53 17.66 45.38
C ALA A 391 0.66 17.02 46.76
N LEU A 392 1.83 17.12 47.40
CA LEU A 392 2.09 16.64 48.77
C LEU A 392 1.27 17.41 49.82
N ALA A 393 1.19 18.73 49.73
CA ALA A 393 0.40 19.56 50.61
C ALA A 393 -1.11 19.20 50.63
N ARG A 394 -1.64 18.77 49.48
CA ARG A 394 -3.05 18.30 49.35
C ARG A 394 -3.30 16.93 49.93
N THR A 395 -2.27 16.09 50.04
CA THR A 395 -2.37 14.72 50.59
C THR A 395 -2.28 14.73 52.11
N SER A 396 -1.76 15.82 52.70
CA SER A 396 -1.59 15.97 54.14
C SER A 396 -2.79 16.67 54.84
N GLN A 397 -3.81 17.05 54.09
CA GLN A 397 -5.11 17.56 54.52
C GLN A 397 -6.18 16.48 54.41
#